data_e932120f1c8f20a928490e4dd13d19dd
#
_entry.id   e932120f1c8f20a928490e4dd13d19dd
#
_cell.length_a   1.000
_cell.length_b   1.000
_cell.length_c   1.000
_cell.angle_alpha   90.00
_cell.angle_beta   90.00
_cell.angle_gamma   90.00
#
_symmetry.space_group_name_H-M   'P 1'
#
loop_
_entity.id
_entity.type
_entity.pdbx_description
1 polymer ?
#
loop_
_entity_poly.entity_id
_entity_poly.type
_entity_poly.pdbx_seq_one_letter_code
_entity_poly.pdbx_strand_id
1 'polypeptide(L)'
;MVVHTAGRGGQTLTKSFSVYTNDPKEPNLELVVTGKVEGYAEVDPPRVSLMGKVGETLKQEVRVTPNAKFPFAIKEAKASTDRNIRLDLKPLGKNGAKEGYLLTVTVIKPNAGGFSDYIQLQTDLKEKPTIGIPVHGRLMAPPAESDGKTSSDRSRE
;
A
#
# COMPACT_ATOMS: atom_id res chain seq x y z
N MET A 1 -0.99 -19.12 24.81
CA MET A 1 -0.64 -19.04 23.37
C MET A 1 -1.25 -17.80 22.78
N VAL A 2 -0.48 -16.98 22.05
CA VAL A 2 -0.95 -15.76 21.40
C VAL A 2 -0.61 -15.82 19.91
N VAL A 3 -1.59 -15.56 19.04
CA VAL A 3 -1.39 -15.49 17.58
C VAL A 3 -1.48 -14.03 17.15
N HIS A 4 -0.41 -13.49 16.62
CA HIS A 4 -0.38 -12.13 16.10
C HIS A 4 -0.97 -12.07 14.70
N THR A 5 -2.03 -11.26 14.53
CA THR A 5 -2.78 -11.13 13.29
C THR A 5 -2.61 -9.75 12.61
N ALA A 6 -1.71 -8.91 13.14
CA ALA A 6 -1.48 -7.57 12.62
C ALA A 6 -1.11 -7.59 11.12
N GLY A 7 -1.79 -6.79 10.31
CA GLY A 7 -1.57 -6.70 8.86
C GLY A 7 -2.10 -7.87 8.03
N ARG A 8 -2.87 -8.78 8.64
CA ARG A 8 -3.41 -9.98 7.99
C ARG A 8 -4.93 -10.03 7.83
N GLY A 9 -5.57 -8.87 7.95
CA GLY A 9 -7.03 -8.77 7.75
C GLY A 9 -7.47 -9.36 6.41
N GLY A 10 -8.56 -10.12 6.43
CA GLY A 10 -9.11 -10.81 5.26
C GLY A 10 -8.44 -12.14 4.90
N GLN A 11 -7.32 -12.50 5.53
CA GLN A 11 -6.58 -13.72 5.24
C GLN A 11 -6.96 -14.85 6.21
N THR A 12 -6.87 -16.09 5.74
CA THR A 12 -6.90 -17.26 6.61
C THR A 12 -5.48 -17.55 7.09
N LEU A 13 -5.26 -17.56 8.39
CA LEU A 13 -4.00 -17.92 9.00
C LEU A 13 -4.06 -19.36 9.49
N THR A 14 -3.03 -20.10 9.15
CA THR A 14 -2.76 -21.43 9.74
C THR A 14 -1.40 -21.36 10.43
N LYS A 15 -1.36 -21.75 11.68
CA LYS A 15 -0.13 -21.83 12.50
C LYS A 15 -0.04 -23.18 13.16
N SER A 16 1.10 -23.81 13.07
CA SER A 16 1.41 -25.04 13.81
C SER A 16 2.38 -24.76 14.97
N PHE A 17 2.20 -25.51 16.03
CA PHE A 17 2.99 -25.45 17.25
C PHE A 17 3.39 -26.85 17.66
N SER A 18 4.66 -27.05 17.92
CA SER A 18 5.14 -28.31 18.50
C SER A 18 5.06 -28.21 20.03
N VAL A 19 4.37 -29.14 20.63
CA VAL A 19 4.25 -29.29 22.08
C VAL A 19 5.03 -30.49 22.50
N TYR A 20 6.01 -30.30 23.38
CA TYR A 20 6.78 -31.39 23.96
C TYR A 20 6.08 -31.87 25.24
N THR A 21 5.80 -33.14 25.29
CA THR A 21 5.10 -33.75 26.41
C THR A 21 6.04 -34.71 27.16
N ASN A 22 5.66 -35.11 28.36
CA ASN A 22 6.33 -36.15 29.13
C ASN A 22 5.76 -37.55 28.90
N ASP A 23 4.86 -37.72 27.91
CA ASP A 23 4.34 -39.01 27.51
C ASP A 23 5.40 -39.74 26.67
N PRO A 24 5.86 -40.92 27.11
CA PRO A 24 6.85 -41.69 26.37
C PRO A 24 6.35 -42.24 25.03
N LYS A 25 5.03 -42.31 24.81
CA LYS A 25 4.42 -42.75 23.55
C LYS A 25 4.28 -41.63 22.55
N GLU A 26 3.99 -40.42 23.04
CA GLU A 26 3.82 -39.24 22.18
C GLU A 26 4.59 -38.04 22.76
N PRO A 27 5.91 -38.05 22.66
CA PRO A 27 6.73 -36.98 23.22
C PRO A 27 6.59 -35.65 22.50
N ASN A 28 6.07 -35.69 21.26
CA ASN A 28 5.84 -34.49 20.43
C ASN A 28 4.42 -34.50 19.86
N LEU A 29 3.68 -33.45 20.12
CA LEU A 29 2.36 -33.19 19.53
C LEU A 29 2.44 -31.95 18.65
N GLU A 30 1.88 -32.04 17.46
CA GLU A 30 1.69 -30.87 16.61
C GLU A 30 0.26 -30.36 16.75
N LEU A 31 0.13 -29.10 17.22
CA LEU A 31 -1.15 -28.42 17.29
C LEU A 31 -1.25 -27.44 16.13
N VAL A 32 -2.34 -27.56 15.36
CA VAL A 32 -2.62 -26.66 14.24
C VAL A 32 -3.79 -25.76 14.59
N VAL A 33 -3.58 -24.45 14.51
CA VAL A 33 -4.61 -23.45 14.70
C VAL A 33 -4.88 -22.76 13.36
N THR A 34 -6.12 -22.84 12.91
CA THR A 34 -6.58 -22.20 11.68
C THR A 34 -7.71 -21.25 11.99
N GLY A 35 -7.67 -20.04 11.41
CA GLY A 35 -8.74 -19.06 11.57
C GLY A 35 -8.68 -17.99 10.50
N LYS A 36 -9.86 -17.47 10.11
CA LYS A 36 -9.98 -16.29 9.26
C LYS A 36 -9.79 -15.04 10.09
N VAL A 37 -8.84 -14.19 9.68
CA VAL A 37 -8.63 -12.89 10.34
C VAL A 37 -9.60 -11.89 9.76
N GLU A 38 -10.48 -11.35 10.57
CA GLU A 38 -11.35 -10.25 10.14
C GLU A 38 -10.55 -8.95 10.06
N GLY A 39 -10.59 -8.29 8.90
CA GLY A 39 -9.95 -6.98 8.70
C GLY A 39 -10.90 -5.86 9.10
N TYR A 40 -10.37 -4.75 9.63
CA TYR A 40 -11.15 -3.54 9.93
C TYR A 40 -11.58 -2.80 8.65
N ALA A 41 -10.80 -2.91 7.58
CA ALA A 41 -11.08 -2.34 6.27
C ALA A 41 -10.55 -3.22 5.16
N GLU A 42 -11.21 -3.13 4.02
CA GLU A 42 -10.68 -3.58 2.74
C GLU A 42 -10.00 -2.41 2.04
N VAL A 43 -8.79 -2.60 1.58
CA VAL A 43 -7.99 -1.62 0.84
C VAL A 43 -7.68 -2.20 -0.53
N ASP A 44 -8.22 -1.59 -1.57
CA ASP A 44 -8.06 -2.07 -2.95
C ASP A 44 -7.57 -0.94 -3.89
N PRO A 45 -6.40 -1.10 -4.46
CA PRO A 45 -5.40 -2.13 -4.25
C PRO A 45 -4.70 -2.01 -2.87
N PRO A 46 -4.18 -3.12 -2.31
CA PRO A 46 -3.54 -3.12 -0.98
C PRO A 46 -2.19 -2.39 -0.93
N ARG A 47 -1.68 -1.99 -2.08
CA ARG A 47 -0.46 -1.19 -2.26
C ARG A 47 -0.59 -0.30 -3.48
N VAL A 48 0.13 0.81 -3.48
CA VAL A 48 0.22 1.74 -4.60
C VAL A 48 1.52 1.48 -5.36
N SER A 49 1.41 1.34 -6.68
CA SER A 49 2.56 1.15 -7.56
C SER A 49 2.47 2.11 -8.74
N LEU A 50 3.37 3.08 -8.81
CA LEU A 50 3.36 4.17 -9.78
C LEU A 50 4.63 4.12 -10.63
N MET A 51 4.48 3.84 -11.92
CA MET A 51 5.58 3.79 -12.87
C MET A 51 5.28 4.68 -14.07
N GLY A 52 6.23 5.50 -14.49
CA GLY A 52 6.10 6.39 -15.63
C GLY A 52 7.36 7.20 -15.87
N LYS A 53 7.23 8.28 -16.63
CA LYS A 53 8.33 9.19 -16.95
C LYS A 53 8.27 10.44 -16.10
N VAL A 54 9.43 11.07 -15.93
CA VAL A 54 9.50 12.39 -15.29
C VAL A 54 8.67 13.40 -16.10
N GLY A 55 7.83 14.17 -15.41
CA GLY A 55 6.92 15.14 -16.03
C GLY A 55 5.53 14.60 -16.34
N GLU A 56 5.32 13.28 -16.27
CA GLU A 56 3.99 12.71 -16.41
C GLU A 56 3.19 12.83 -15.10
N THR A 57 1.90 13.16 -15.22
CA THR A 57 1.00 13.16 -14.08
C THR A 57 0.54 11.73 -13.81
N LEU A 58 1.24 11.04 -12.92
CA LEU A 58 0.88 9.69 -12.50
C LEU A 58 -0.07 9.76 -11.32
N LYS A 59 -1.22 9.11 -11.46
CA LYS A 59 -2.24 9.00 -10.41
C LYS A 59 -2.67 7.56 -10.25
N GLN A 60 -2.92 7.16 -9.03
CA GLN A 60 -3.56 5.90 -8.72
C GLN A 60 -4.61 6.10 -7.64
N GLU A 61 -5.76 5.50 -7.84
CA GLU A 61 -6.85 5.52 -6.88
C GLU A 61 -6.81 4.26 -6.02
N VAL A 62 -7.07 4.43 -4.75
CA VAL A 62 -7.19 3.36 -3.76
C VAL A 62 -8.53 3.50 -3.08
N ARG A 63 -9.33 2.46 -3.14
CA ARG A 63 -10.58 2.40 -2.39
C ARG A 63 -10.34 1.82 -1.00
N VAL A 64 -10.83 2.49 0.00
CA VAL A 64 -10.78 2.03 1.40
C VAL A 64 -12.23 1.83 1.87
N THR A 65 -12.63 0.59 2.06
CA THR A 65 -13.99 0.24 2.48
C THR A 65 -13.96 -0.26 3.93
N PRO A 66 -14.57 0.46 4.88
CA PRO A 66 -14.70 -0.01 6.24
C PRO A 66 -15.47 -1.34 6.30
N ASN A 67 -15.07 -2.23 7.20
CA ASN A 67 -15.83 -3.43 7.46
C ASN A 67 -17.14 -3.07 8.15
N ALA A 68 -18.25 -3.68 7.71
CA ALA A 68 -19.58 -3.43 8.28
C ALA A 68 -19.66 -3.69 9.79
N LYS A 69 -18.82 -4.59 10.32
CA LYS A 69 -18.72 -4.86 11.76
C LYS A 69 -17.95 -3.78 12.53
N PHE A 70 -17.09 -3.04 11.85
CA PHE A 70 -16.20 -2.01 12.42
C PHE A 70 -16.27 -0.74 11.60
N PRO A 71 -17.42 -0.06 11.56
CA PRO A 71 -17.53 1.20 10.83
C PRO A 71 -16.59 2.24 11.47
N PHE A 72 -15.86 2.99 10.63
CA PHE A 72 -14.98 4.05 11.10
C PHE A 72 -14.95 5.22 10.12
N ALA A 73 -14.57 6.36 10.63
CA ALA A 73 -14.28 7.52 9.82
C ALA A 73 -12.77 7.72 9.68
N ILE A 74 -12.32 8.05 8.47
CA ILE A 74 -10.94 8.49 8.24
C ILE A 74 -10.89 9.99 8.53
N LYS A 75 -10.08 10.37 9.51
CA LYS A 75 -9.91 11.77 9.93
C LYS A 75 -8.88 12.49 9.07
N GLU A 76 -7.81 11.79 8.71
CA GLU A 76 -6.70 12.38 8.00
C GLU A 76 -5.93 11.31 7.19
N ALA A 77 -5.35 11.72 6.07
CA ALA A 77 -4.42 10.93 5.27
C ALA A 77 -3.09 11.67 5.20
N LYS A 78 -2.02 11.02 5.63
CA LYS A 78 -0.65 11.56 5.61
C LYS A 78 0.29 10.63 4.86
N ALA A 79 1.18 11.21 4.05
CA ALA A 79 2.34 10.51 3.53
C ALA A 79 3.50 10.61 4.54
N SER A 80 4.35 9.60 4.61
CA SER A 80 5.55 9.64 5.47
C SER A 80 6.54 10.70 5.00
N THR A 81 6.58 10.94 3.69
CA THR A 81 7.37 12.02 3.10
C THR A 81 6.49 12.79 2.12
N ASP A 82 6.17 14.03 2.43
CA ASP A 82 5.37 14.92 1.54
C ASP A 82 6.13 15.37 0.27
N ARG A 83 7.24 14.72 -0.06
CA ARG A 83 8.14 15.10 -1.15
C ARG A 83 7.85 14.37 -2.46
N ASN A 84 7.30 13.18 -2.39
CA ASN A 84 7.16 12.30 -3.57
C ASN A 84 5.73 12.20 -4.07
N ILE A 85 4.77 12.26 -3.17
CA ILE A 85 3.35 12.04 -3.46
C ILE A 85 2.47 13.11 -2.81
N ARG A 86 1.35 13.38 -3.45
CA ARG A 86 0.24 14.17 -2.92
C ARG A 86 -0.97 13.26 -2.75
N LEU A 87 -1.69 13.45 -1.67
CA LEU A 87 -2.87 12.68 -1.32
C LEU A 87 -4.13 13.54 -1.44
N ASP A 88 -5.18 12.99 -2.01
CA ASP A 88 -6.53 13.56 -2.00
C ASP A 88 -7.50 12.48 -1.54
N LEU A 89 -8.17 12.71 -0.41
CA LEU A 89 -9.10 11.77 0.20
C LEU A 89 -10.52 12.29 0.06
N LYS A 90 -11.39 11.50 -0.54
CA LYS A 90 -12.81 11.81 -0.71
C LYS A 90 -13.68 10.70 -0.14
N PRO A 91 -14.72 11.03 0.64
CA PRO A 91 -15.71 10.04 1.04
C PRO A 91 -16.52 9.59 -0.18
N LEU A 92 -16.81 8.30 -0.26
CA LEU A 92 -17.74 7.74 -1.22
C LEU A 92 -19.15 7.86 -0.65
N GLY A 93 -20.01 8.65 -1.33
CA GLY A 93 -21.38 8.89 -0.91
C GLY A 93 -21.53 9.81 0.31
N LYS A 94 -22.76 9.85 0.88
CA LYS A 94 -23.09 10.74 2.00
C LYS A 94 -22.55 10.27 3.34
N ASN A 95 -22.11 9.01 3.43
CA ASN A 95 -21.71 8.37 4.69
C ASN A 95 -20.43 7.54 4.49
N GLY A 96 -19.28 8.24 4.38
CA GLY A 96 -17.99 7.63 4.14
C GLY A 96 -17.63 6.49 5.10
N ALA A 97 -18.13 6.55 6.35
CA ALA A 97 -17.94 5.48 7.33
C ALA A 97 -18.60 4.14 6.95
N LYS A 98 -19.60 4.15 6.07
CA LYS A 98 -20.29 2.95 5.57
C LYS A 98 -19.98 2.62 4.13
N GLU A 99 -19.87 3.64 3.29
CA GLU A 99 -19.70 3.50 1.83
C GLU A 99 -18.24 3.47 1.41
N GLY A 100 -17.34 3.91 2.28
CA GLY A 100 -15.91 3.92 2.07
C GLY A 100 -15.35 5.26 1.63
N TYR A 101 -14.08 5.23 1.26
CA TYR A 101 -13.29 6.40 0.87
C TYR A 101 -12.51 6.10 -0.40
N LEU A 102 -12.37 7.11 -1.23
CA LEU A 102 -11.49 7.10 -2.39
C LEU A 102 -10.26 7.96 -2.08
N LEU A 103 -9.11 7.32 -2.06
CA LEU A 103 -7.82 7.98 -1.89
C LEU A 103 -7.14 8.06 -3.25
N THR A 104 -6.91 9.28 -3.74
CA THR A 104 -6.13 9.52 -4.95
C THR A 104 -4.70 9.86 -4.58
N VAL A 105 -3.76 9.07 -5.06
CA VAL A 105 -2.32 9.26 -4.88
C VAL A 105 -1.73 9.80 -6.18
N THR A 106 -1.15 10.98 -6.12
CA THR A 106 -0.52 11.65 -7.28
C THR A 106 0.97 11.78 -7.04
N VAL A 107 1.79 11.41 -8.02
CA VAL A 107 3.24 11.62 -7.96
C VAL A 107 3.56 13.09 -8.20
N ILE A 108 4.39 13.66 -7.31
CA ILE A 108 4.92 15.03 -7.42
C ILE A 108 6.45 15.08 -7.48
N LYS A 109 7.10 13.91 -7.49
CA LYS A 109 8.57 13.81 -7.52
C LYS A 109 9.12 14.41 -8.82
N PRO A 110 10.06 15.39 -8.73
CA PRO A 110 10.57 16.08 -9.91
C PRO A 110 11.66 15.32 -10.68
N ASN A 111 12.29 14.31 -10.07
CA ASN A 111 13.48 13.66 -10.62
C ASN A 111 13.24 12.17 -10.91
N ALA A 112 13.97 11.65 -11.90
CA ALA A 112 14.01 10.23 -12.18
C ALA A 112 14.56 9.41 -11.00
N GLY A 113 14.17 8.16 -10.94
CA GLY A 113 14.61 7.20 -9.92
C GLY A 113 13.46 6.56 -9.17
N GLY A 114 13.80 5.54 -8.39
CA GLY A 114 12.86 4.87 -7.51
C GLY A 114 12.55 5.72 -6.29
N PHE A 115 11.35 5.52 -5.74
CA PHE A 115 10.97 6.04 -4.44
C PHE A 115 10.05 5.06 -3.73
N SER A 116 10.07 5.10 -2.42
CA SER A 116 9.13 4.40 -1.57
C SER A 116 8.56 5.39 -0.57
N ASP A 117 7.29 5.26 -0.31
CA ASP A 117 6.58 6.06 0.66
C ASP A 117 5.57 5.19 1.42
N TYR A 118 4.98 5.72 2.45
CA TYR A 118 4.00 5.03 3.24
C TYR A 118 2.87 5.98 3.62
N ILE A 119 1.66 5.63 3.23
CA ILE A 119 0.48 6.44 3.55
C ILE A 119 -0.11 5.93 4.86
N GLN A 120 -0.38 6.84 5.77
CA GLN A 120 -1.05 6.59 7.03
C GLN A 120 -2.43 7.26 7.01
N LEU A 121 -3.46 6.45 7.09
CA LEU A 121 -4.84 6.91 7.24
C LEU A 121 -5.20 6.87 8.72
N GLN A 122 -5.42 8.02 9.31
CA GLN A 122 -5.85 8.12 10.71
C GLN A 122 -7.36 7.89 10.80
N THR A 123 -7.75 6.94 11.62
CA THR A 123 -9.14 6.56 11.85
C THR A 123 -9.59 6.95 13.27
N ASP A 124 -10.89 6.90 13.51
CA ASP A 124 -11.48 7.08 14.84
C ASP A 124 -11.62 5.77 15.64
N LEU A 125 -11.19 4.63 15.07
CA LEU A 125 -11.17 3.35 15.77
C LEU A 125 -10.07 3.29 16.82
N LYS A 126 -10.43 2.98 18.06
CA LYS A 126 -9.47 2.82 19.16
C LYS A 126 -8.54 1.62 18.95
N GLU A 127 -9.09 0.53 18.42
CA GLU A 127 -8.37 -0.74 18.17
C GLU A 127 -7.42 -0.65 16.99
N LYS A 128 -7.73 0.22 16.02
CA LYS A 128 -6.93 0.41 14.81
C LYS A 128 -6.88 1.90 14.41
N PRO A 129 -6.15 2.73 15.15
CA PRO A 129 -6.12 4.17 14.92
C PRO A 129 -5.45 4.56 13.60
N THR A 130 -4.69 3.65 12.99
CA THR A 130 -3.96 3.92 11.74
C THR A 130 -4.02 2.74 10.79
N ILE A 131 -4.39 3.01 9.54
CA ILE A 131 -4.30 2.06 8.42
C ILE A 131 -3.15 2.51 7.54
N GLY A 132 -2.22 1.61 7.24
CA GLY A 132 -1.06 1.90 6.43
C GLY A 132 -1.14 1.31 5.03
N ILE A 133 -0.75 2.10 4.02
CA ILE A 133 -0.71 1.69 2.62
C ILE A 133 0.70 1.95 2.08
N PRO A 134 1.45 0.90 1.71
CA PRO A 134 2.77 1.07 1.12
C PRO A 134 2.67 1.63 -0.31
N VAL A 135 3.56 2.56 -0.64
CA VAL A 135 3.69 3.17 -1.96
C VAL A 135 5.07 2.89 -2.51
N HIS A 136 5.13 2.40 -3.73
CA HIS A 136 6.36 2.23 -4.49
C HIS A 136 6.20 2.90 -5.84
N GLY A 137 7.21 3.65 -6.24
CA GLY A 137 7.21 4.30 -7.54
C GLY A 137 8.58 4.30 -8.20
N ARG A 138 8.56 4.37 -9.52
CA ARG A 138 9.77 4.53 -10.34
C ARG A 138 9.47 5.47 -11.49
N LEU A 139 10.23 6.57 -11.54
CA LEU A 139 10.20 7.52 -12.64
C LEU A 139 11.44 7.29 -13.52
N MET A 140 11.20 7.08 -14.80
CA MET A 140 12.26 6.99 -15.81
C MET A 140 12.60 8.38 -16.32
N ALA A 141 13.89 8.61 -16.62
CA ALA A 141 14.28 9.81 -17.34
C ALA A 141 13.62 9.83 -18.73
N PRO A 142 13.26 11.00 -19.25
CA PRO A 142 12.86 11.10 -20.65
C PRO A 142 14.00 10.57 -21.53
N PRO A 143 13.70 9.93 -22.66
CA PRO A 143 14.75 9.54 -23.62
C PRO A 143 15.57 10.78 -23.96
N ALA A 144 16.88 10.69 -23.87
CA ALA A 144 17.74 11.74 -24.36
C ALA A 144 17.41 11.95 -25.85
N GLU A 145 17.00 13.16 -26.22
CA GLU A 145 16.93 13.53 -27.63
C GLU A 145 18.34 13.32 -28.17
N SER A 146 18.49 12.34 -29.04
CA SER A 146 19.70 12.19 -29.82
C SER A 146 19.71 13.39 -30.75
N ASP A 147 20.48 14.41 -30.41
CA ASP A 147 20.89 15.44 -31.34
C ASP A 147 21.56 14.74 -32.53
N GLY A 148 20.76 14.55 -33.56
CA GLY A 148 21.20 14.13 -34.86
C GLY A 148 22.08 15.24 -35.47
N LYS A 149 23.30 15.40 -34.98
CA LYS A 149 24.27 16.23 -35.65
C LYS A 149 24.86 15.41 -36.79
N THR A 150 24.12 15.40 -37.88
CA THR A 150 24.65 15.03 -39.19
C THR A 150 25.71 16.06 -39.57
N SER A 151 26.94 15.76 -39.29
CA SER A 151 28.03 16.46 -39.95
C SER A 151 28.36 15.73 -41.27
N SER A 152 27.66 16.08 -42.31
CA SER A 152 28.08 15.85 -43.66
C SER A 152 28.50 17.18 -44.24
N ASP A 153 29.73 17.50 -44.20
CA ASP A 153 30.35 18.21 -45.31
C ASP A 153 31.82 17.93 -45.35
N ARG A 154 32.17 17.20 -46.31
CA ARG A 154 33.54 17.15 -46.82
C ARG A 154 33.50 17.09 -48.32
N SER A 155 33.40 18.24 -48.95
CA SER A 155 33.88 18.46 -50.31
C SER A 155 35.21 19.16 -50.19
N ARG A 156 36.25 18.58 -50.51
CA ARG A 156 37.10 18.67 -51.74
C ARG A 156 37.25 20.10 -52.27
N GLU A 157 38.40 20.60 -52.15
CA GLU A 157 39.59 20.47 -53.01
C GLU A 157 40.88 20.74 -52.29
#